data_0804aaa83eb37e98621ef493cc6b6b08
#
_entry.id   0804aaa83eb37e98621ef493cc6b6b08
#
_cell.length_a   1.000
_cell.length_b   1.000
_cell.length_c   1.000
_cell.angle_alpha   90.00
_cell.angle_beta   90.00
_cell.angle_gamma   90.00
#
_symmetry.space_group_name_H-M   'P 1'
#
loop_
_entity.id
_entity.type
_entity.pdbx_description
1 polymer ?
#
loop_
_entity_poly.entity_id
_entity_poly.type
_entity_poly.pdbx_seq_one_letter_code
_entity_poly.pdbx_strand_id
1 'polypeptide(L)'
;MPVDPVDMRGARILITGPTGQVALPVVEHFAKIADVHALARFSKPADRDTIEALGATVIAADLADPAAVAAIPGDFDYVLNFAVVKSGNFDYDLAANGGGVGNLMTRCSKARAVLHISSAGVYQYHGHEPRKEGNPLGDNHRSMFPTYSISKIASETVCRFVARQHRIPTTIARLSVPYGDNGGWMYFHMLMMQQGLPIDIHPEGPNLYNPIHVDDYIEKIPYLLGAATAEVTTTNFGGSEPVSIEQWCGHISDLTGLTPEFNKTTNAFGSLCIDTTRMHELIGRTRVDWRDGIRRQLQALAPEVLK
;
A
#
# COMPACT_ATOMS: atom_id res chain seq x y z
N MET A 1 6.01 21.84 -10.57
CA MET A 1 4.81 21.20 -11.15
C MET A 1 5.01 19.70 -11.01
N PRO A 2 3.97 18.93 -10.76
CA PRO A 2 4.07 17.45 -10.77
C PRO A 2 4.72 16.95 -12.06
N VAL A 3 5.31 15.76 -12.00
CA VAL A 3 5.83 15.08 -13.21
C VAL A 3 4.67 14.71 -14.14
N ASP A 4 4.95 14.52 -15.42
CA ASP A 4 3.95 14.02 -16.36
C ASP A 4 3.64 12.54 -16.04
N PRO A 5 2.35 12.13 -16.05
CA PRO A 5 1.98 10.75 -15.85
C PRO A 5 2.36 9.92 -17.08
N VAL A 6 2.75 8.66 -16.88
CA VAL A 6 2.94 7.74 -18.01
C VAL A 6 1.60 7.29 -18.58
N ASP A 7 1.53 7.09 -19.90
CA ASP A 7 0.37 6.46 -20.51
C ASP A 7 0.45 4.93 -20.34
N MET A 8 -0.52 4.37 -19.64
CA MET A 8 -0.57 2.93 -19.35
C MET A 8 -1.52 2.16 -20.29
N ARG A 9 -2.20 2.83 -21.22
CA ARG A 9 -3.13 2.19 -22.16
C ARG A 9 -2.40 1.24 -23.09
N GLY A 10 -2.86 -0.01 -23.15
CA GLY A 10 -2.24 -1.08 -23.94
C GLY A 10 -0.86 -1.54 -23.45
N ALA A 11 -0.34 -0.97 -22.34
CA ALA A 11 0.92 -1.41 -21.76
C ALA A 11 0.79 -2.80 -21.16
N ARG A 12 1.88 -3.56 -21.15
CA ARG A 12 1.97 -4.85 -20.49
C ARG A 12 2.46 -4.66 -19.07
N ILE A 13 1.59 -4.92 -18.09
CA ILE A 13 1.80 -4.56 -16.68
C ILE A 13 1.83 -5.82 -15.81
N LEU A 14 2.87 -5.97 -14.98
CA LEU A 14 2.90 -6.96 -13.93
C LEU A 14 2.46 -6.34 -12.60
N ILE A 15 1.43 -6.91 -11.98
CA ILE A 15 0.95 -6.51 -10.63
C ILE A 15 1.14 -7.70 -9.69
N THR A 16 1.91 -7.51 -8.61
CA THR A 16 2.10 -8.55 -7.59
C THR A 16 1.19 -8.33 -6.38
N GLY A 17 0.79 -9.42 -5.71
CA GLY A 17 -0.15 -9.36 -4.60
C GLY A 17 -1.58 -8.94 -4.96
N PRO A 18 -2.11 -9.34 -6.15
CA PRO A 18 -3.35 -8.83 -6.73
C PRO A 18 -4.60 -9.13 -5.91
N THR A 19 -4.54 -10.11 -5.01
CA THR A 19 -5.66 -10.51 -4.14
C THR A 19 -5.72 -9.70 -2.82
N GLY A 20 -4.72 -8.84 -2.59
CA GLY A 20 -4.66 -7.98 -1.42
C GLY A 20 -5.60 -6.78 -1.53
N GLN A 21 -6.06 -6.27 -0.38
CA GLN A 21 -6.98 -5.12 -0.29
C GLN A 21 -6.49 -3.90 -1.08
N VAL A 22 -5.19 -3.63 -1.13
CA VAL A 22 -4.63 -2.47 -1.86
C VAL A 22 -4.52 -2.72 -3.36
N ALA A 23 -4.11 -3.93 -3.77
CA ALA A 23 -3.81 -4.21 -5.17
C ALA A 23 -5.03 -4.63 -6.00
N LEU A 24 -6.05 -5.23 -5.38
CA LEU A 24 -7.24 -5.71 -6.11
C LEU A 24 -7.92 -4.62 -6.94
N PRO A 25 -8.24 -3.43 -6.40
CA PRO A 25 -8.85 -2.35 -7.19
C PRO A 25 -7.88 -1.77 -8.24
N VAL A 26 -6.57 -1.89 -8.04
CA VAL A 26 -5.56 -1.52 -9.04
C VAL A 26 -5.63 -2.49 -10.23
N VAL A 27 -5.75 -3.80 -9.99
CA VAL A 27 -5.97 -4.80 -11.04
C VAL A 27 -7.26 -4.51 -11.79
N GLU A 28 -8.37 -4.30 -11.07
CA GLU A 28 -9.67 -3.99 -11.66
C GLU A 28 -9.63 -2.75 -12.55
N HIS A 29 -8.94 -1.71 -12.12
CA HIS A 29 -8.83 -0.47 -12.89
C HIS A 29 -8.00 -0.67 -14.16
N PHE A 30 -6.78 -1.22 -14.03
CA PHE A 30 -5.86 -1.30 -15.16
C PHE A 30 -6.20 -2.41 -16.15
N ALA A 31 -6.86 -3.51 -15.73
CA ALA A 31 -7.33 -4.54 -16.66
C ALA A 31 -8.34 -4.04 -17.70
N LYS A 32 -8.99 -2.90 -17.44
CA LYS A 32 -9.92 -2.26 -18.41
C LYS A 32 -9.19 -1.53 -19.54
N ILE A 33 -7.90 -1.21 -19.38
CA ILE A 33 -7.17 -0.34 -20.31
C ILE A 33 -5.79 -0.87 -20.74
N ALA A 34 -5.29 -1.93 -20.11
CA ALA A 34 -3.93 -2.46 -20.28
C ALA A 34 -3.91 -4.00 -20.27
N ASP A 35 -2.82 -4.61 -20.72
CA ASP A 35 -2.55 -6.06 -20.62
C ASP A 35 -1.98 -6.36 -19.23
N VAL A 36 -2.86 -6.67 -18.27
CA VAL A 36 -2.49 -6.90 -16.87
C VAL A 36 -2.17 -8.37 -16.62
N HIS A 37 -1.00 -8.62 -16.07
CA HIS A 37 -0.55 -9.91 -15.54
C HIS A 37 -0.48 -9.83 -14.01
N ALA A 38 -1.22 -10.70 -13.34
CA ALA A 38 -1.40 -10.68 -11.89
C ALA A 38 -0.65 -11.84 -11.24
N LEU A 39 0.37 -11.53 -10.43
CA LEU A 39 1.25 -12.53 -9.82
C LEU A 39 0.94 -12.71 -8.33
N ALA A 40 0.57 -13.94 -7.96
CA ALA A 40 0.44 -14.39 -6.58
C ALA A 40 0.61 -15.91 -6.49
N ARG A 41 0.57 -16.44 -5.27
CA ARG A 41 0.60 -17.89 -5.04
C ARG A 41 -0.71 -18.59 -5.45
N PHE A 42 -1.83 -17.87 -5.43
CA PHE A 42 -3.18 -18.39 -5.72
C PHE A 42 -3.50 -19.69 -4.97
N SER A 43 -3.19 -19.71 -3.67
CA SER A 43 -3.46 -20.89 -2.83
C SER A 43 -4.94 -21.19 -2.64
N LYS A 44 -5.82 -20.23 -2.90
CA LYS A 44 -7.27 -20.41 -2.93
C LYS A 44 -7.74 -20.31 -4.39
N PRO A 45 -8.44 -21.32 -4.93
CA PRO A 45 -8.96 -21.27 -6.31
C PRO A 45 -9.84 -20.04 -6.58
N ALA A 46 -10.71 -19.66 -5.63
CA ALA A 46 -11.59 -18.49 -5.77
C ALA A 46 -10.82 -17.17 -6.00
N ASP A 47 -9.60 -17.04 -5.44
CA ASP A 47 -8.77 -15.85 -5.67
C ASP A 47 -8.33 -15.77 -7.14
N ARG A 48 -8.02 -16.91 -7.75
CA ARG A 48 -7.68 -17.00 -9.15
C ARG A 48 -8.86 -16.62 -10.05
N ASP A 49 -10.02 -17.24 -9.78
CA ASP A 49 -11.25 -17.00 -10.52
C ASP A 49 -11.64 -15.51 -10.49
N THR A 50 -11.49 -14.87 -9.33
CA THR A 50 -11.74 -13.44 -9.17
C THR A 50 -10.84 -12.60 -10.08
N ILE A 51 -9.54 -12.86 -10.11
CA ILE A 51 -8.58 -12.12 -10.93
C ILE A 51 -8.81 -12.34 -12.42
N GLU A 52 -9.07 -13.58 -12.83
CA GLU A 52 -9.39 -13.91 -14.23
C GLU A 52 -10.70 -13.24 -14.70
N ALA A 53 -11.70 -13.16 -13.82
CA ALA A 53 -12.97 -12.47 -14.10
C ALA A 53 -12.81 -10.96 -14.32
N LEU A 54 -11.76 -10.34 -13.75
CA LEU A 54 -11.40 -8.93 -14.00
C LEU A 54 -10.70 -8.73 -15.36
N GLY A 55 -10.39 -9.80 -16.09
CA GLY A 55 -9.70 -9.75 -17.38
C GLY A 55 -8.17 -9.76 -17.28
N ALA A 56 -7.60 -10.04 -16.12
CA ALA A 56 -6.16 -10.12 -15.93
C ALA A 56 -5.64 -11.55 -16.15
N THR A 57 -4.43 -11.67 -16.73
CA THR A 57 -3.73 -12.95 -16.88
C THR A 57 -3.08 -13.36 -15.57
N VAL A 58 -3.42 -14.53 -15.05
CA VAL A 58 -2.88 -15.04 -13.78
C VAL A 58 -1.51 -15.68 -13.97
N ILE A 59 -0.55 -15.31 -13.11
CA ILE A 59 0.76 -15.94 -12.98
C ILE A 59 0.88 -16.51 -11.56
N ALA A 60 0.89 -17.84 -11.43
CA ALA A 60 1.05 -18.50 -10.14
C ALA A 60 2.54 -18.68 -9.81
N ALA A 61 3.04 -17.94 -8.84
CA ALA A 61 4.41 -18.04 -8.35
C ALA A 61 4.52 -17.58 -6.88
N ASP A 62 5.41 -18.21 -6.14
CA ASP A 62 5.83 -17.71 -4.81
C ASP A 62 7.08 -16.84 -4.98
N LEU A 63 7.03 -15.60 -4.50
CA LEU A 63 8.18 -14.70 -4.55
C LEU A 63 9.35 -15.18 -3.68
N ALA A 64 9.10 -16.04 -2.69
CA ALA A 64 10.15 -16.67 -1.90
C ALA A 64 10.90 -17.77 -2.65
N ASP A 65 10.38 -18.24 -3.79
CA ASP A 65 11.02 -19.27 -4.64
C ASP A 65 11.73 -18.60 -5.86
N PRO A 66 13.08 -18.50 -5.85
CA PRO A 66 13.82 -17.91 -6.95
C PRO A 66 13.60 -18.62 -8.31
N ALA A 67 13.38 -19.95 -8.31
CA ALA A 67 13.17 -20.70 -9.53
C ALA A 67 11.80 -20.40 -10.14
N ALA A 68 10.76 -20.29 -9.29
CA ALA A 68 9.43 -19.87 -9.73
C ALA A 68 9.45 -18.46 -10.32
N VAL A 69 10.16 -17.50 -9.68
CA VAL A 69 10.30 -16.14 -10.20
C VAL A 69 11.11 -16.09 -11.50
N ALA A 70 12.16 -16.91 -11.65
CA ALA A 70 12.94 -16.97 -12.88
C ALA A 70 12.11 -17.49 -14.08
N ALA A 71 11.08 -18.29 -13.83
CA ALA A 71 10.21 -18.89 -14.86
C ALA A 71 9.11 -17.95 -15.39
N ILE A 72 8.78 -16.85 -14.69
CA ILE A 72 7.76 -15.92 -15.18
C ILE A 72 8.23 -15.16 -16.43
N PRO A 73 7.33 -14.59 -17.27
CA PRO A 73 7.72 -13.63 -18.30
C PRO A 73 8.52 -12.46 -17.72
N GLY A 74 9.39 -11.86 -18.52
CA GLY A 74 10.22 -10.73 -18.08
C GLY A 74 10.07 -9.45 -18.94
N ASP A 75 9.17 -9.49 -19.90
CA ASP A 75 8.95 -8.47 -20.94
C ASP A 75 7.77 -7.55 -20.62
N PHE A 76 7.72 -7.04 -19.38
CA PHE A 76 6.72 -6.08 -18.94
C PHE A 76 7.19 -4.65 -19.18
N ASP A 77 6.26 -3.77 -19.60
CA ASP A 77 6.51 -2.33 -19.65
C ASP A 77 6.63 -1.74 -18.26
N TYR A 78 5.73 -2.15 -17.36
CA TYR A 78 5.69 -1.67 -15.98
C TYR A 78 5.52 -2.80 -14.98
N VAL A 79 6.15 -2.66 -13.81
CA VAL A 79 5.98 -3.58 -12.68
C VAL A 79 5.45 -2.80 -11.48
N LEU A 80 4.28 -3.20 -10.98
CA LEU A 80 3.64 -2.67 -9.80
C LEU A 80 3.76 -3.70 -8.66
N ASN A 81 4.71 -3.51 -7.76
CA ASN A 81 4.97 -4.46 -6.70
C ASN A 81 4.23 -4.08 -5.42
N PHE A 82 3.05 -4.69 -5.22
CA PHE A 82 2.23 -4.56 -4.01
C PHE A 82 2.38 -5.74 -3.05
N ALA A 83 3.00 -6.83 -3.48
CA ALA A 83 3.12 -8.03 -2.66
C ALA A 83 3.80 -7.75 -1.31
N VAL A 84 3.23 -8.32 -0.27
CA VAL A 84 3.81 -8.36 1.07
C VAL A 84 3.39 -9.64 1.79
N VAL A 85 4.36 -10.31 2.40
CA VAL A 85 4.13 -11.41 3.32
C VAL A 85 4.41 -10.91 4.73
N LYS A 86 3.54 -11.26 5.67
CA LYS A 86 3.62 -10.92 7.10
C LYS A 86 3.15 -12.11 7.94
N SER A 87 3.83 -13.25 7.72
CA SER A 87 3.50 -14.50 8.39
C SER A 87 3.99 -14.57 9.83
N GLY A 88 4.92 -13.69 10.22
CA GLY A 88 5.64 -13.74 11.49
C GLY A 88 6.87 -14.65 11.48
N ASN A 89 7.10 -15.40 10.39
CA ASN A 89 8.34 -16.16 10.17
C ASN A 89 9.36 -15.26 9.46
N PHE A 90 10.42 -14.88 10.16
CA PHE A 90 11.44 -13.96 9.63
C PHE A 90 12.12 -14.47 8.37
N ASP A 91 12.53 -15.74 8.33
CA ASP A 91 13.27 -16.29 7.19
C ASP A 91 12.41 -16.26 5.93
N TYR A 92 11.15 -16.71 6.03
CA TYR A 92 10.22 -16.70 4.92
C TYR A 92 9.82 -15.29 4.50
N ASP A 93 9.50 -14.42 5.46
CA ASP A 93 9.08 -13.05 5.17
C ASP A 93 10.21 -12.22 4.54
N LEU A 94 11.47 -12.41 4.97
CA LEU A 94 12.65 -11.80 4.36
C LEU A 94 12.95 -12.38 2.98
N ALA A 95 12.81 -13.70 2.81
CA ALA A 95 12.98 -14.32 1.49
C ALA A 95 11.95 -13.80 0.48
N ALA A 96 10.66 -13.72 0.86
CA ALA A 96 9.59 -13.24 -0.02
C ALA A 96 9.65 -11.73 -0.25
N ASN A 97 9.74 -10.92 0.81
CA ASN A 97 9.65 -9.46 0.70
C ASN A 97 10.97 -8.81 0.26
N GLY A 98 12.12 -9.35 0.67
CA GLY A 98 13.45 -8.87 0.30
C GLY A 98 13.99 -9.59 -0.92
N GLY A 99 14.34 -10.87 -0.79
CA GLY A 99 14.89 -11.68 -1.88
C GLY A 99 13.97 -11.73 -3.11
N GLY A 100 12.67 -11.94 -2.88
CA GLY A 100 11.67 -11.98 -3.94
C GLY A 100 11.57 -10.70 -4.77
N VAL A 101 11.66 -9.54 -4.12
CA VAL A 101 11.72 -8.24 -4.83
C VAL A 101 12.97 -8.16 -5.70
N GLY A 102 14.11 -8.59 -5.20
CA GLY A 102 15.36 -8.62 -5.96
C GLY A 102 15.27 -9.51 -7.20
N ASN A 103 14.78 -10.74 -7.02
CA ASN A 103 14.58 -11.70 -8.12
C ASN A 103 13.58 -11.18 -9.17
N LEU A 104 12.45 -10.63 -8.71
CA LEU A 104 11.42 -10.05 -9.57
C LEU A 104 11.98 -8.90 -10.43
N MET A 105 12.65 -7.94 -9.80
CA MET A 105 13.23 -6.80 -10.50
C MET A 105 14.35 -7.22 -11.46
N THR A 106 15.17 -8.18 -11.09
CA THR A 106 16.19 -8.76 -11.98
C THR A 106 15.55 -9.43 -13.19
N ARG A 107 14.48 -10.20 -12.97
CA ARG A 107 13.72 -10.86 -14.06
C ARG A 107 13.08 -9.84 -15.00
N CYS A 108 12.56 -8.75 -14.45
CA CYS A 108 11.90 -7.67 -15.17
C CYS A 108 12.85 -6.48 -15.44
N SER A 109 14.15 -6.71 -15.56
CA SER A 109 15.18 -5.64 -15.68
C SER A 109 15.05 -4.76 -16.92
N LYS A 110 14.21 -5.15 -17.89
CA LYS A 110 13.91 -4.35 -19.09
C LYS A 110 12.67 -3.47 -18.94
N ALA A 111 12.02 -3.50 -17.79
CA ALA A 111 10.84 -2.66 -17.54
C ALA A 111 11.19 -1.17 -17.68
N ARG A 112 10.28 -0.42 -18.28
CA ARG A 112 10.39 1.04 -18.44
C ARG A 112 10.36 1.75 -17.10
N ALA A 113 9.57 1.24 -16.13
CA ALA A 113 9.60 1.66 -14.75
C ALA A 113 9.05 0.59 -13.79
N VAL A 114 9.52 0.64 -12.54
CA VAL A 114 9.03 -0.18 -11.41
C VAL A 114 8.48 0.74 -10.33
N LEU A 115 7.27 0.44 -9.86
CA LEU A 115 6.71 1.01 -8.64
C LEU A 115 6.73 -0.04 -7.52
N HIS A 116 7.52 0.22 -6.48
CA HIS A 116 7.57 -0.61 -5.29
C HIS A 116 6.75 0.05 -4.17
N ILE A 117 5.66 -0.59 -3.76
CA ILE A 117 4.84 -0.11 -2.63
C ILE A 117 5.48 -0.56 -1.33
N SER A 118 6.13 0.38 -0.66
CA SER A 118 6.60 0.26 0.71
C SER A 118 5.49 0.72 1.68
N SER A 119 5.85 1.09 2.88
CA SER A 119 4.91 1.51 3.91
C SER A 119 5.47 2.66 4.72
N ALA A 120 4.62 3.56 5.19
CA ALA A 120 4.99 4.51 6.25
C ALA A 120 5.46 3.79 7.53
N GLY A 121 5.02 2.54 7.74
CA GLY A 121 5.47 1.68 8.84
C GLY A 121 6.98 1.37 8.88
N VAL A 122 7.76 1.81 7.91
CA VAL A 122 9.24 1.71 7.93
C VAL A 122 9.90 2.80 8.77
N TYR A 123 9.20 3.88 9.11
CA TYR A 123 9.80 4.94 9.91
C TYR A 123 9.91 4.56 11.39
N GLN A 124 11.00 4.99 12.02
CA GLN A 124 11.10 4.95 13.47
C GLN A 124 10.03 5.85 14.11
N TYR A 125 9.38 5.35 15.17
CA TYR A 125 8.45 6.15 15.96
C TYR A 125 9.14 7.43 16.51
N HIS A 126 8.46 8.56 16.44
CA HIS A 126 8.97 9.84 16.93
C HIS A 126 7.83 10.85 17.21
N GLY A 127 6.88 10.45 18.01
CA GLY A 127 5.74 11.30 18.36
C GLY A 127 4.91 11.73 17.16
N HIS A 128 4.44 12.97 17.17
CA HIS A 128 3.48 13.50 16.20
C HIS A 128 4.10 14.24 15.01
N GLU A 129 5.43 14.39 14.99
CA GLU A 129 6.09 15.10 13.88
C GLU A 129 5.96 14.35 12.57
N PRO A 130 5.52 15.03 11.48
CA PRO A 130 5.41 14.40 10.17
C PRO A 130 6.77 13.86 9.67
N ARG A 131 6.77 12.59 9.24
CA ARG A 131 7.98 11.89 8.77
C ARG A 131 8.31 12.25 7.34
N LYS A 132 9.51 12.80 7.12
CA LYS A 132 10.10 13.03 5.79
C LYS A 132 10.82 11.77 5.31
N GLU A 133 11.02 11.65 3.99
CA GLU A 133 11.64 10.47 3.38
C GLU A 133 13.06 10.18 3.88
N GLY A 134 13.78 11.19 4.33
CA GLY A 134 15.12 11.08 4.92
C GLY A 134 15.15 10.77 6.42
N ASN A 135 14.00 10.68 7.10
CA ASN A 135 13.98 10.40 8.53
C ASN A 135 14.39 8.95 8.85
N PRO A 136 14.87 8.68 10.09
CA PRO A 136 15.30 7.35 10.50
C PRO A 136 14.22 6.29 10.31
N LEU A 137 14.66 5.10 9.88
CA LEU A 137 13.84 3.90 9.76
C LEU A 137 13.92 3.08 11.04
N GLY A 138 12.87 2.32 11.35
CA GLY A 138 12.81 1.49 12.55
C GLY A 138 11.65 0.50 12.55
N ASP A 139 11.54 -0.27 13.62
CA ASP A 139 10.59 -1.36 13.78
C ASP A 139 9.40 -0.93 14.66
N ASN A 140 8.55 -0.04 14.13
CA ASN A 140 7.43 0.50 14.90
C ASN A 140 6.17 -0.39 14.92
N HIS A 141 6.09 -1.38 14.03
CA HIS A 141 4.93 -2.29 13.93
C HIS A 141 5.15 -3.62 14.66
N ARG A 142 6.26 -3.77 15.38
CA ARG A 142 6.69 -5.03 15.99
C ARG A 142 5.65 -5.69 16.91
N SER A 143 4.91 -4.90 17.66
CA SER A 143 3.91 -5.42 18.60
C SER A 143 2.78 -6.19 17.94
N MET A 144 2.36 -5.77 16.73
CA MET A 144 1.25 -6.38 16.01
C MET A 144 1.72 -7.22 14.80
N PHE A 145 2.79 -6.79 14.13
CA PHE A 145 3.34 -7.44 12.95
C PHE A 145 4.87 -7.57 13.08
N PRO A 146 5.38 -8.62 13.77
CA PRO A 146 6.79 -8.71 14.19
C PRO A 146 7.81 -8.57 13.06
N THR A 147 7.48 -9.02 11.85
CA THR A 147 8.38 -9.04 10.69
C THR A 147 8.16 -7.87 9.72
N TYR A 148 7.05 -7.15 9.86
CA TYR A 148 6.55 -6.26 8.80
C TYR A 148 7.49 -5.10 8.48
N SER A 149 7.79 -4.26 9.46
CA SER A 149 8.65 -3.08 9.24
C SER A 149 10.04 -3.48 8.78
N ILE A 150 10.63 -4.50 9.41
CA ILE A 150 11.97 -5.02 9.07
C ILE A 150 12.00 -5.54 7.64
N SER A 151 11.01 -6.35 7.25
CA SER A 151 10.98 -6.92 5.89
C SER A 151 10.71 -5.84 4.82
N LYS A 152 9.92 -4.82 5.12
CA LYS A 152 9.74 -3.65 4.22
C LYS A 152 11.02 -2.82 4.09
N ILE A 153 11.77 -2.59 5.16
CA ILE A 153 13.08 -1.93 5.10
C ILE A 153 14.07 -2.75 4.27
N ALA A 154 14.11 -4.07 4.48
CA ALA A 154 14.92 -4.97 3.67
C ALA A 154 14.52 -4.93 2.19
N SER A 155 13.22 -4.93 1.89
CA SER A 155 12.72 -4.83 0.51
C SER A 155 13.12 -3.51 -0.17
N GLU A 156 13.05 -2.36 0.52
CA GLU A 156 13.54 -1.09 -0.01
C GLU A 156 15.04 -1.13 -0.33
N THR A 157 15.84 -1.75 0.56
CA THR A 157 17.30 -1.87 0.39
C THR A 157 17.64 -2.70 -0.84
N VAL A 158 17.02 -3.88 -0.99
CA VAL A 158 17.22 -4.76 -2.15
C VAL A 158 16.70 -4.09 -3.43
N CYS A 159 15.52 -3.46 -3.38
CA CYS A 159 14.96 -2.71 -4.49
C CYS A 159 15.93 -1.64 -5.02
N ARG A 160 16.53 -0.82 -4.12
CA ARG A 160 17.54 0.19 -4.50
C ARG A 160 18.78 -0.43 -5.10
N PHE A 161 19.28 -1.53 -4.53
CA PHE A 161 20.45 -2.21 -5.03
C PHE A 161 20.25 -2.71 -6.46
N VAL A 162 19.18 -3.46 -6.71
CA VAL A 162 18.87 -4.05 -8.01
C VAL A 162 18.55 -2.97 -9.06
N ALA A 163 17.77 -1.94 -8.66
CA ALA A 163 17.44 -0.82 -9.55
C ALA A 163 18.71 -0.13 -10.07
N ARG A 164 19.68 0.18 -9.20
CA ARG A 164 20.95 0.81 -9.58
C ARG A 164 21.83 -0.12 -10.41
N GLN A 165 21.93 -1.40 -10.03
CA GLN A 165 22.75 -2.39 -10.74
C GLN A 165 22.29 -2.57 -12.19
N HIS A 166 20.97 -2.63 -12.42
CA HIS A 166 20.38 -2.83 -13.75
C HIS A 166 19.88 -1.54 -14.40
N ARG A 167 20.06 -0.38 -13.75
CA ARG A 167 19.61 0.94 -14.21
C ARG A 167 18.10 0.98 -14.50
N ILE A 168 17.29 0.30 -13.67
CA ILE A 168 15.85 0.25 -13.81
C ILE A 168 15.23 1.50 -13.18
N PRO A 169 14.53 2.37 -13.94
CA PRO A 169 13.81 3.48 -13.34
C PRO A 169 12.82 2.96 -12.29
N THR A 170 12.94 3.45 -11.05
CA THR A 170 12.18 2.89 -9.92
C THR A 170 11.70 3.99 -8.99
N THR A 171 10.45 3.87 -8.55
CA THR A 171 9.88 4.65 -7.44
C THR A 171 9.54 3.73 -6.28
N ILE A 172 9.97 4.10 -5.08
CA ILE A 172 9.55 3.51 -3.81
C ILE A 172 8.53 4.46 -3.18
N ALA A 173 7.28 4.01 -3.06
CA ALA A 173 6.20 4.76 -2.45
C ALA A 173 5.88 4.21 -1.04
N ARG A 174 6.14 4.99 0.00
CA ARG A 174 5.85 4.64 1.40
C ARG A 174 4.39 4.93 1.70
N LEU A 175 3.54 3.94 1.46
CA LEU A 175 2.09 4.05 1.57
C LEU A 175 1.64 4.21 3.03
N SER A 176 0.79 5.20 3.28
CA SER A 176 0.07 5.38 4.55
C SER A 176 -1.39 4.93 4.36
N VAL A 177 -2.02 4.49 5.37
CA VAL A 177 -3.40 4.02 5.58
C VAL A 177 -4.32 4.06 4.33
N PRO A 178 -4.23 3.07 3.42
CA PRO A 178 -5.13 2.99 2.27
C PRO A 178 -6.52 2.51 2.69
N TYR A 179 -7.57 3.11 2.12
CA TYR A 179 -8.96 2.75 2.36
C TYR A 179 -9.83 2.99 1.12
N GLY A 180 -11.03 2.43 1.09
CA GLY A 180 -11.99 2.61 0.02
C GLY A 180 -13.13 1.59 0.10
N ASP A 181 -13.85 1.43 -0.99
CA ASP A 181 -15.04 0.58 -1.10
C ASP A 181 -14.74 -0.92 -0.89
N ASN A 182 -13.49 -1.29 -0.70
CA ASN A 182 -13.02 -2.65 -0.45
C ASN A 182 -12.41 -2.85 0.94
N GLY A 183 -12.57 -1.91 1.87
CA GLY A 183 -12.11 -2.01 3.25
C GLY A 183 -11.03 -1.00 3.63
N GLY A 184 -10.35 -1.28 4.72
CA GLY A 184 -9.34 -0.43 5.34
C GLY A 184 -9.63 -0.18 6.82
N TRP A 185 -8.75 0.55 7.50
CA TRP A 185 -8.84 0.74 8.96
C TRP A 185 -10.17 1.35 9.41
N MET A 186 -10.67 2.35 8.70
CA MET A 186 -11.93 3.02 9.04
C MET A 186 -13.08 2.02 9.09
N TYR A 187 -13.16 1.13 8.11
CA TYR A 187 -14.18 0.09 8.07
C TYR A 187 -14.03 -0.91 9.23
N PHE A 188 -12.80 -1.34 9.54
CA PHE A 188 -12.55 -2.21 10.70
C PHE A 188 -12.94 -1.54 12.02
N HIS A 189 -12.63 -0.25 12.18
CA HIS A 189 -13.04 0.48 13.40
C HIS A 189 -14.56 0.62 13.47
N MET A 190 -15.25 0.85 12.35
CA MET A 190 -16.72 0.82 12.32
C MET A 190 -17.27 -0.54 12.77
N LEU A 191 -16.71 -1.65 12.29
CA LEU A 191 -17.11 -2.99 12.72
C LEU A 191 -16.88 -3.20 14.23
N MET A 192 -15.75 -2.71 14.77
CA MET A 192 -15.48 -2.76 16.22
C MET A 192 -16.51 -1.95 16.98
N MET A 193 -16.84 -0.73 16.54
CA MET A 193 -17.89 0.10 17.15
C MET A 193 -19.25 -0.59 17.11
N GLN A 194 -19.60 -1.24 16.00
CA GLN A 194 -20.85 -1.99 15.86
C GLN A 194 -20.95 -3.19 16.82
N GLN A 195 -19.80 -3.82 17.12
CA GLN A 195 -19.70 -4.96 18.02
C GLN A 195 -19.47 -4.56 19.50
N GLY A 196 -19.34 -3.27 19.79
CA GLY A 196 -19.01 -2.79 21.14
C GLY A 196 -17.59 -3.22 21.59
N LEU A 197 -16.67 -3.41 20.64
CA LEU A 197 -15.28 -3.75 20.91
C LEU A 197 -14.42 -2.51 21.04
N PRO A 198 -13.51 -2.44 22.05
CA PRO A 198 -12.64 -1.29 22.21
C PRO A 198 -11.61 -1.19 21.09
N ILE A 199 -11.38 0.03 20.63
CA ILE A 199 -10.34 0.37 19.65
C ILE A 199 -9.07 0.76 20.41
N ASP A 200 -8.00 0.00 20.20
CA ASP A 200 -6.71 0.30 20.81
C ASP A 200 -6.08 1.53 20.17
N ILE A 201 -5.75 2.52 21.01
CA ILE A 201 -5.03 3.74 20.61
C ILE A 201 -3.82 3.97 21.51
N HIS A 202 -2.78 4.61 20.98
CA HIS A 202 -1.62 4.97 21.78
C HIS A 202 -1.97 6.07 22.80
N PRO A 203 -1.43 6.01 24.05
CA PRO A 203 -1.76 7.00 25.09
C PRO A 203 -1.38 8.42 24.72
N GLU A 204 -0.31 8.59 23.93
CA GLU A 204 0.15 9.88 23.42
C GLU A 204 -0.66 10.26 22.16
N GLY A 205 -1.88 10.75 22.37
CA GLY A 205 -2.73 11.25 21.27
C GLY A 205 -2.37 12.70 20.89
N PRO A 206 -2.90 13.18 19.73
CA PRO A 206 -3.78 12.48 18.81
C PRO A 206 -3.04 11.41 17.98
N ASN A 207 -3.73 10.32 17.64
CA ASN A 207 -3.14 9.21 16.87
C ASN A 207 -3.22 9.50 15.36
N LEU A 208 -2.28 10.28 14.84
CA LEU A 208 -2.29 10.87 13.49
C LEU A 208 -1.74 9.94 12.42
N TYR A 209 -2.42 9.92 11.27
CA TYR A 209 -2.05 9.21 10.04
C TYR A 209 -2.44 10.02 8.80
N ASN A 210 -2.09 9.56 7.60
CA ASN A 210 -2.49 10.18 6.34
C ASN A 210 -3.32 9.18 5.50
N PRO A 211 -4.62 9.00 5.81
CA PRO A 211 -5.46 8.07 5.07
C PRO A 211 -5.62 8.49 3.61
N ILE A 212 -5.44 7.54 2.68
CA ILE A 212 -5.56 7.76 1.24
C ILE A 212 -6.66 6.90 0.64
N HIS A 213 -7.61 7.54 -0.06
CA HIS A 213 -8.71 6.85 -0.70
C HIS A 213 -8.25 6.07 -1.94
N VAL A 214 -8.94 4.97 -2.26
CA VAL A 214 -8.64 4.10 -3.42
C VAL A 214 -8.57 4.86 -4.73
N ASP A 215 -9.48 5.80 -4.99
CA ASP A 215 -9.47 6.61 -6.21
C ASP A 215 -8.18 7.43 -6.34
N ASP A 216 -7.75 8.04 -5.23
CA ASP A 216 -6.53 8.84 -5.22
C ASP A 216 -5.29 7.98 -5.46
N TYR A 217 -5.15 6.84 -4.76
CA TYR A 217 -3.92 6.07 -4.95
C TYR A 217 -3.85 5.42 -6.33
N ILE A 218 -4.97 5.05 -6.94
CA ILE A 218 -4.99 4.56 -8.34
C ILE A 218 -4.64 5.68 -9.31
N GLU A 219 -5.25 6.87 -9.17
CA GLU A 219 -4.95 8.04 -10.00
C GLU A 219 -3.46 8.40 -9.98
N LYS A 220 -2.79 8.23 -8.83
CA LYS A 220 -1.39 8.62 -8.68
C LYS A 220 -0.38 7.58 -9.19
N ILE A 221 -0.76 6.34 -9.48
CA ILE A 221 0.16 5.31 -10.00
C ILE A 221 0.90 5.75 -11.27
N PRO A 222 0.24 6.30 -12.32
CA PRO A 222 0.94 6.78 -13.51
C PRO A 222 1.97 7.88 -13.23
N TYR A 223 1.69 8.77 -12.28
CA TYR A 223 2.63 9.83 -11.86
C TYR A 223 3.82 9.24 -11.08
N LEU A 224 3.58 8.26 -10.19
CA LEU A 224 4.65 7.57 -9.47
C LEU A 224 5.59 6.83 -10.41
N LEU A 225 5.07 6.25 -11.50
CA LEU A 225 5.88 5.65 -12.56
C LEU A 225 6.62 6.71 -13.37
N GLY A 226 6.00 7.88 -13.63
CA GLY A 226 6.65 9.02 -14.27
C GLY A 226 7.79 9.63 -13.44
N ALA A 227 7.68 9.55 -12.11
CA ALA A 227 8.71 10.01 -11.18
C ALA A 227 9.88 9.01 -11.01
N ALA A 228 9.81 7.83 -11.64
CA ALA A 228 10.81 6.79 -11.48
C ALA A 228 12.18 7.19 -12.08
N THR A 229 13.25 6.91 -11.35
CA THR A 229 14.63 7.16 -11.79
C THR A 229 15.51 5.95 -11.53
N ALA A 230 16.63 5.83 -12.27
CA ALA A 230 17.61 4.77 -12.04
C ALA A 230 18.34 4.92 -10.66
N GLU A 231 18.36 6.12 -10.09
CA GLU A 231 18.88 6.40 -8.74
C GLU A 231 17.87 6.08 -7.63
N VAL A 232 16.66 5.71 -8.01
CA VAL A 232 15.50 5.38 -7.17
C VAL A 232 14.89 6.60 -6.47
N THR A 233 13.77 7.05 -7.00
CA THR A 233 12.94 8.04 -6.33
C THR A 233 12.25 7.40 -5.13
N THR A 234 12.32 8.04 -3.95
CA THR A 234 11.55 7.64 -2.78
C THR A 234 10.61 8.77 -2.41
N THR A 235 9.35 8.45 -2.16
CA THR A 235 8.36 9.43 -1.72
C THR A 235 7.41 8.82 -0.70
N ASN A 236 6.96 9.63 0.24
CA ASN A 236 5.77 9.34 1.02
C ASN A 236 4.56 9.24 0.10
N PHE A 237 3.59 8.42 0.48
CA PHE A 237 2.39 8.21 -0.31
C PHE A 237 1.18 8.04 0.60
N GLY A 238 0.37 9.06 0.72
CA GLY A 238 -0.78 9.10 1.62
C GLY A 238 -1.73 10.24 1.29
N GLY A 239 -2.80 10.37 2.06
CA GLY A 239 -3.70 11.51 1.97
C GLY A 239 -2.98 12.83 2.27
N SER A 240 -3.40 13.89 1.59
CA SER A 240 -2.79 15.23 1.73
C SER A 240 -3.02 15.87 3.09
N GLU A 241 -3.91 15.32 3.90
CA GLU A 241 -4.25 15.78 5.25
C GLU A 241 -3.95 14.72 6.28
N PRO A 242 -3.33 15.08 7.42
CA PRO A 242 -3.25 14.20 8.57
C PRO A 242 -4.62 14.10 9.26
N VAL A 243 -5.02 12.89 9.63
CA VAL A 243 -6.28 12.59 10.31
C VAL A 243 -6.01 11.62 11.45
N SER A 244 -6.58 11.86 12.63
CA SER A 244 -6.41 10.95 13.75
C SER A 244 -7.47 9.83 13.76
N ILE A 245 -7.15 8.73 14.47
CA ILE A 245 -8.10 7.64 14.73
C ILE A 245 -9.36 8.21 15.40
N GLU A 246 -9.17 9.09 16.36
CA GLU A 246 -10.24 9.74 17.09
C GLU A 246 -11.15 10.56 16.17
N GLN A 247 -10.56 11.29 15.20
CA GLN A 247 -11.32 12.10 14.24
C GLN A 247 -12.16 11.23 13.29
N TRP A 248 -11.58 10.18 12.69
CA TRP A 248 -12.38 9.36 11.77
C TRP A 248 -13.42 8.49 12.50
N CYS A 249 -13.13 8.01 13.74
CA CYS A 249 -14.15 7.33 14.55
C CYS A 249 -15.28 8.28 14.96
N GLY A 250 -14.97 9.55 15.30
CA GLY A 250 -15.97 10.58 15.54
C GLY A 250 -16.86 10.83 14.34
N HIS A 251 -16.27 10.93 13.13
CA HIS A 251 -17.04 11.09 11.90
C HIS A 251 -17.93 9.86 11.60
N ILE A 252 -17.41 8.65 11.82
CA ILE A 252 -18.21 7.41 11.71
C ILE A 252 -19.39 7.45 12.71
N SER A 253 -19.16 7.90 13.93
CA SER A 253 -20.21 8.09 14.96
C SER A 253 -21.31 9.05 14.47
N ASP A 254 -20.93 10.17 13.87
CA ASP A 254 -21.90 11.14 13.31
C ASP A 254 -22.76 10.51 12.20
N LEU A 255 -22.16 9.70 11.33
CA LEU A 255 -22.83 9.05 10.21
C LEU A 255 -23.76 7.88 10.63
N THR A 256 -23.38 7.17 11.71
CA THR A 256 -24.01 5.90 12.05
C THR A 256 -24.76 5.91 13.39
N GLY A 257 -24.37 6.77 14.32
CA GLY A 257 -24.85 6.74 15.72
C GLY A 257 -24.10 5.75 16.61
N LEU A 258 -23.17 4.99 16.06
CA LEU A 258 -22.30 4.09 16.84
C LEU A 258 -21.34 4.91 17.71
N THR A 259 -21.02 4.41 18.90
CA THR A 259 -20.12 5.10 19.83
C THR A 259 -18.77 4.38 19.87
N PRO A 260 -17.63 5.07 19.59
CA PRO A 260 -16.33 4.46 19.74
C PRO A 260 -15.93 4.33 21.22
N GLU A 261 -15.44 3.18 21.61
CA GLU A 261 -14.76 2.96 22.89
C GLU A 261 -13.25 2.86 22.62
N PHE A 262 -12.44 3.72 23.30
CA PHE A 262 -11.00 3.72 23.12
C PHE A 262 -10.28 3.09 24.31
N ASN A 263 -9.42 2.11 24.03
CA ASN A 263 -8.50 1.53 25.01
C ASN A 263 -7.09 2.11 24.79
N LYS A 264 -6.59 2.89 25.75
CA LYS A 264 -5.25 3.49 25.68
C LYS A 264 -4.18 2.48 26.10
N THR A 265 -3.35 2.06 25.14
CA THR A 265 -2.28 1.09 25.36
C THR A 265 -1.01 1.41 24.57
N THR A 266 0.14 1.20 25.18
CA THR A 266 1.45 1.32 24.51
C THR A 266 1.72 0.21 23.50
N ASN A 267 0.86 -0.82 23.44
CA ASN A 267 0.91 -1.86 22.41
C ASN A 267 0.27 -1.39 21.09
N ALA A 268 -0.56 -0.34 21.13
CA ALA A 268 -1.09 0.27 19.91
C ALA A 268 0.01 1.04 19.17
N PHE A 269 -0.18 1.19 17.86
CA PHE A 269 0.74 2.02 17.07
C PHE A 269 0.63 3.49 17.51
N GLY A 270 1.76 4.13 17.72
CA GLY A 270 1.80 5.58 17.88
C GLY A 270 1.53 6.30 16.57
N SER A 271 1.39 7.62 16.63
CA SER A 271 1.23 8.47 15.44
C SER A 271 2.27 8.16 14.36
N LEU A 272 1.80 8.03 13.13
CA LEU A 272 2.65 7.81 11.96
C LEU A 272 2.21 8.76 10.82
N CYS A 273 2.21 10.04 11.14
CA CYS A 273 1.97 11.11 10.19
C CYS A 273 3.16 11.26 9.24
N ILE A 274 2.90 11.40 7.96
CA ILE A 274 3.93 11.62 6.93
C ILE A 274 3.93 13.07 6.43
N ASP A 275 5.12 13.62 6.15
CA ASP A 275 5.27 14.87 5.42
C ASP A 275 4.94 14.62 3.95
N THR A 276 3.96 15.33 3.41
CA THR A 276 3.49 15.16 2.04
C THR A 276 4.07 16.18 1.05
N THR A 277 5.00 17.03 1.48
CA THR A 277 5.58 18.09 0.64
C THR A 277 6.19 17.52 -0.64
N ARG A 278 7.09 16.54 -0.51
CA ARG A 278 7.73 15.90 -1.66
C ARG A 278 6.72 15.16 -2.55
N MET A 279 5.74 14.49 -1.94
CA MET A 279 4.66 13.84 -2.69
C MET A 279 3.91 14.85 -3.55
N HIS A 280 3.52 15.99 -2.96
CA HIS A 280 2.79 17.03 -3.69
C HIS A 280 3.62 17.64 -4.84
N GLU A 281 4.93 17.81 -4.65
CA GLU A 281 5.83 18.28 -5.71
C GLU A 281 5.94 17.29 -6.86
N LEU A 282 6.00 15.98 -6.57
CA LEU A 282 6.17 14.92 -7.56
C LEU A 282 4.87 14.53 -8.27
N ILE A 283 3.79 14.31 -7.52
CA ILE A 283 2.57 13.67 -8.03
C ILE A 283 1.29 14.45 -7.75
N GLY A 284 1.39 15.65 -7.15
CA GLY A 284 0.26 16.49 -6.80
C GLY A 284 -0.50 16.02 -5.56
N ARG A 285 -1.51 16.80 -5.17
CA ARG A 285 -2.35 16.52 -4.00
C ARG A 285 -3.38 15.43 -4.30
N THR A 286 -3.85 14.78 -3.25
CA THR A 286 -5.06 13.93 -3.28
C THR A 286 -6.31 14.80 -3.38
N ARG A 287 -7.39 14.25 -3.92
CA ARG A 287 -8.63 14.99 -4.22
C ARG A 287 -9.80 14.58 -3.35
N VAL A 288 -9.85 13.33 -2.90
CA VAL A 288 -10.96 12.83 -2.09
C VAL A 288 -10.83 13.36 -0.67
N ASP A 289 -11.81 14.15 -0.23
CA ASP A 289 -11.95 14.49 1.18
C ASP A 289 -12.17 13.22 1.99
N TRP A 290 -11.46 13.05 3.08
CA TRP A 290 -11.49 11.81 3.85
C TRP A 290 -12.87 11.51 4.47
N ARG A 291 -13.67 12.56 4.76
CA ARG A 291 -15.03 12.40 5.29
C ARG A 291 -15.98 11.86 4.22
N ASP A 292 -15.87 12.39 3.00
CA ASP A 292 -16.63 11.90 1.85
C ASP A 292 -16.19 10.49 1.47
N GLY A 293 -14.89 10.20 1.52
CA GLY A 293 -14.36 8.85 1.30
C GLY A 293 -14.89 7.83 2.30
N ILE A 294 -14.95 8.16 3.60
CA ILE A 294 -15.52 7.29 4.64
C ILE A 294 -17.04 7.10 4.39
N ARG A 295 -17.78 8.16 4.07
CA ARG A 295 -19.21 8.04 3.75
C ARG A 295 -19.43 7.09 2.58
N ARG A 296 -18.67 7.22 1.50
CA ARG A 296 -18.73 6.33 0.33
C ARG A 296 -18.38 4.89 0.69
N GLN A 297 -17.35 4.68 1.50
CA GLN A 297 -16.95 3.37 2.00
C GLN A 297 -18.10 2.68 2.77
N LEU A 298 -18.74 3.40 3.69
CA LEU A 298 -19.89 2.85 4.44
C LEU A 298 -21.09 2.59 3.54
N GLN A 299 -21.38 3.47 2.56
CA GLN A 299 -22.42 3.24 1.57
C GLN A 299 -22.21 1.96 0.75
N ALA A 300 -20.96 1.64 0.43
CA ALA A 300 -20.62 0.46 -0.36
C ALA A 300 -20.61 -0.84 0.47
N LEU A 301 -20.12 -0.79 1.72
CA LEU A 301 -19.80 -1.98 2.50
C LEU A 301 -20.81 -2.30 3.61
N ALA A 302 -21.51 -1.29 4.11
CA ALA A 302 -22.46 -1.42 5.23
C ALA A 302 -23.52 -0.32 5.18
N PRO A 303 -24.32 -0.21 4.09
CA PRO A 303 -25.32 0.85 3.95
C PRO A 303 -26.37 0.83 5.06
N GLU A 304 -26.61 -0.32 5.69
CA GLU A 304 -27.56 -0.53 6.77
C GLU A 304 -27.17 0.17 8.08
N VAL A 305 -25.92 0.56 8.27
CA VAL A 305 -25.47 1.27 9.50
C VAL A 305 -25.64 2.79 9.40
N LEU A 306 -25.87 3.32 8.21
CA LEU A 306 -26.04 4.77 7.99
C LEU A 306 -27.40 5.26 8.50
N LYS A 307 -27.39 6.46 9.12
CA LYS A 307 -28.63 7.16 9.58
C LYS A 307 -29.42 7.70 8.42
#